data_8c920f0a96cc58e271277fd0c7a9c054
#
_entry.id   8c920f0a96cc58e271277fd0c7a9c054
#
_cell.length_a   1.000
_cell.length_b   1.000
_cell.length_c   1.000
_cell.angle_alpha   90.00
_cell.angle_beta   90.00
_cell.angle_gamma   90.00
#
_symmetry.space_group_name_H-M   'P 1'
#
loop_
_entity.id
_entity.type
_entity.pdbx_description
1 polymer ?
#
loop_
_entity_poly.entity_id
_entity_poly.type
_entity_poly.pdbx_seq_one_letter_code
_entity_poly.pdbx_strand_id
1 'polypeptide(L)'
;VGSEMCIRDRNAMEPVMAQCCFESVDLMINGMETLRTRCIEGITANEEHCKMNVHHSIGVVTALNPVIGYKNSTKIAKEAMATGKSVYDLVLEHGILNKEELDTILSPENMLHPVKLDIQPRR
;
A
#
# COMPACT_ATOMS: atom_id res chain seq x y z
N VAL A 1 -9.22 61.57 -9.80
CA VAL A 1 -9.07 60.63 -10.94
C VAL A 1 -7.74 59.88 -10.87
N GLY A 2 -6.67 60.51 -10.35
CA GLY A 2 -5.34 59.87 -10.27
C GLY A 2 -5.19 58.82 -9.15
N SER A 3 -5.86 59.02 -8.01
CA SER A 3 -5.73 58.10 -6.85
C SER A 3 -6.45 56.77 -7.03
N GLU A 4 -7.59 56.76 -7.71
CA GLU A 4 -8.33 55.52 -7.95
C GLU A 4 -7.63 54.62 -8.98
N MET A 5 -6.95 55.18 -9.93
CA MET A 5 -6.18 54.42 -10.92
C MET A 5 -4.94 53.77 -10.30
N CYS A 6 -4.27 54.46 -9.36
CA CYS A 6 -3.15 53.88 -8.60
C CYS A 6 -3.58 52.74 -7.67
N ILE A 7 -4.76 52.81 -7.09
CA ILE A 7 -5.30 51.72 -6.26
C ILE A 7 -5.76 50.53 -7.10
N ARG A 8 -6.26 50.78 -8.31
CA ARG A 8 -6.70 49.73 -9.25
C ARG A 8 -5.54 49.00 -9.91
N ASP A 9 -4.44 49.69 -10.25
CA ASP A 9 -3.27 49.13 -10.88
C ASP A 9 -2.25 48.56 -9.87
N ARG A 10 -2.30 48.99 -8.62
CA ARG A 10 -1.47 48.46 -7.53
C ARG A 10 -2.42 48.08 -6.38
N ASN A 11 -2.66 46.80 -6.28
CA ASN A 11 -3.41 46.28 -5.14
C ASN A 11 -2.71 46.71 -3.84
N ALA A 12 -3.35 47.62 -3.07
CA ALA A 12 -2.80 48.15 -1.83
C ALA A 12 -2.53 47.05 -0.79
N MET A 13 -3.19 45.89 -0.94
CA MET A 13 -3.03 44.73 -0.05
C MET A 13 -1.96 43.73 -0.56
N GLU A 14 -1.38 43.95 -1.72
CA GLU A 14 -0.36 43.06 -2.30
C GLU A 14 0.83 42.78 -1.36
N PRO A 15 1.40 43.77 -0.65
CA PRO A 15 2.48 43.49 0.31
C PRO A 15 2.03 42.60 1.48
N VAL A 16 0.79 42.75 1.95
CA VAL A 16 0.23 41.93 3.04
C VAL A 16 -0.02 40.52 2.55
N MET A 17 -0.56 40.38 1.32
CA MET A 17 -0.75 39.07 0.70
C MET A 17 0.56 38.34 0.47
N ALA A 18 1.58 39.05 0.00
CA ALA A 18 2.92 38.50 -0.19
C ALA A 18 3.51 38.01 1.15
N GLN A 19 3.39 38.83 2.21
CA GLN A 19 3.84 38.46 3.54
C GLN A 19 3.14 37.20 4.05
N CYS A 20 1.81 37.13 3.93
CA CYS A 20 1.05 35.94 4.34
C CYS A 20 1.46 34.69 3.55
N CYS A 21 1.76 34.85 2.25
CA CYS A 21 2.25 33.73 1.44
C CYS A 21 3.62 33.25 1.93
N PHE A 22 4.56 34.15 2.19
CA PHE A 22 5.89 33.77 2.70
C PHE A 22 5.80 33.11 4.07
N GLU A 23 5.03 33.67 5.00
CA GLU A 23 4.79 33.04 6.30
C GLU A 23 4.19 31.65 6.18
N SER A 24 3.23 31.45 5.28
CA SER A 24 2.60 30.16 5.02
C SER A 24 3.62 29.14 4.49
N VAL A 25 4.49 29.55 3.58
CA VAL A 25 5.55 28.69 3.04
C VAL A 25 6.55 28.32 4.13
N ASP A 26 6.98 29.24 4.96
CA ASP A 26 7.89 28.98 6.06
C ASP A 26 7.29 28.01 7.09
N LEU A 27 6.01 28.18 7.42
CA LEU A 27 5.28 27.25 8.28
C LEU A 27 5.21 25.84 7.69
N MET A 28 4.96 25.73 6.38
CA MET A 28 4.95 24.44 5.69
C MET A 28 6.32 23.77 5.70
N ILE A 29 7.39 24.52 5.41
CA ILE A 29 8.76 24.00 5.43
C ILE A 29 9.10 23.47 6.83
N ASN A 30 8.86 24.26 7.87
CA ASN A 30 9.11 23.87 9.26
C ASN A 30 8.25 22.67 9.68
N GLY A 31 6.99 22.61 9.24
CA GLY A 31 6.09 21.50 9.49
C GLY A 31 6.57 20.21 8.85
N MET A 32 6.98 20.27 7.59
CA MET A 32 7.52 19.10 6.86
C MET A 32 8.83 18.60 7.48
N GLU A 33 9.73 19.51 7.87
CA GLU A 33 10.99 19.14 8.51
C GLU A 33 10.74 18.49 9.89
N THR A 34 9.80 19.04 10.66
CA THR A 34 9.39 18.45 11.94
C THR A 34 8.78 17.07 11.76
N LEU A 35 7.92 16.90 10.76
CA LEU A 35 7.34 15.60 10.43
C LEU A 35 8.42 14.60 10.01
N ARG A 36 9.34 15.01 9.14
CA ARG A 36 10.45 14.17 8.70
C ARG A 36 11.29 13.69 9.88
N THR A 37 11.78 14.62 10.70
CA THR A 37 12.75 14.31 11.76
C THR A 37 12.15 13.64 12.99
N ARG A 38 10.90 13.97 13.33
CA ARG A 38 10.27 13.48 14.57
C ARG A 38 9.30 12.33 14.37
N CYS A 39 8.82 12.12 13.15
CA CYS A 39 7.86 11.05 12.86
C CYS A 39 8.43 10.03 11.89
N ILE A 40 8.97 10.47 10.74
CA ILE A 40 9.30 9.54 9.66
C ILE A 40 10.64 8.82 9.91
N GLU A 41 11.69 9.54 10.30
CA GLU A 41 13.03 8.96 10.47
C GLU A 41 13.13 7.87 11.55
N GLY A 42 12.17 7.81 12.47
CA GLY A 42 12.11 6.79 13.50
C GLY A 42 11.18 5.61 13.21
N ILE A 43 10.55 5.55 12.03
CA ILE A 43 9.60 4.48 11.70
C ILE A 43 10.38 3.19 11.42
N THR A 44 10.05 2.15 12.20
CA THR A 44 10.51 0.79 11.96
C THR A 44 9.31 -0.11 11.72
N ALA A 45 9.41 -0.99 10.73
CA ALA A 45 8.35 -1.94 10.44
C ALA A 45 8.33 -3.05 11.50
N ASN A 46 7.14 -3.39 12.01
CA ASN A 46 6.95 -4.61 12.78
C ASN A 46 6.80 -5.78 11.80
N GLU A 47 7.89 -6.50 11.57
CA GLU A 47 7.97 -7.57 10.57
C GLU A 47 6.93 -8.68 10.82
N GLU A 48 6.75 -9.09 12.07
CA GLU A 48 5.79 -10.15 12.42
C GLU A 48 4.36 -9.73 12.11
N HIS A 49 4.01 -8.50 12.49
CA HIS A 49 2.68 -7.97 12.22
C HIS A 49 2.43 -7.81 10.72
N CYS A 50 3.42 -7.35 9.98
CA CYS A 50 3.34 -7.24 8.51
C CYS A 50 3.16 -8.62 7.86
N LYS A 51 3.92 -9.62 8.28
CA LYS A 51 3.77 -11.01 7.81
C LYS A 51 2.37 -11.56 8.12
N MET A 52 1.89 -11.39 9.35
CA MET A 52 0.53 -11.82 9.72
C MET A 52 -0.54 -11.17 8.84
N ASN A 53 -0.44 -9.87 8.60
CA ASN A 53 -1.38 -9.15 7.76
C ASN A 53 -1.39 -9.69 6.32
N VAL A 54 -0.23 -10.03 5.76
CA VAL A 54 -0.14 -10.64 4.44
C VAL A 54 -0.79 -12.03 4.44
N HIS A 55 -0.47 -12.89 5.43
CA HIS A 55 -1.04 -14.23 5.52
C HIS A 55 -2.57 -14.25 5.67
N HIS A 56 -3.14 -13.28 6.38
CA HIS A 56 -4.59 -13.14 6.55
C HIS A 56 -5.27 -12.36 5.43
N SER A 57 -4.51 -11.79 4.50
CA SER A 57 -5.08 -11.03 3.39
C SER A 57 -5.68 -11.95 2.33
N ILE A 58 -6.95 -11.71 1.97
CA ILE A 58 -7.59 -12.37 0.82
C ILE A 58 -6.89 -12.01 -0.49
N GLY A 59 -6.23 -10.85 -0.56
CA GLY A 59 -5.47 -10.42 -1.72
C GLY A 59 -4.35 -11.37 -2.15
N VAL A 60 -3.86 -12.21 -1.23
CA VAL A 60 -2.87 -13.26 -1.50
C VAL A 60 -3.34 -14.25 -2.59
N VAL A 61 -4.65 -14.46 -2.74
CA VAL A 61 -5.23 -15.28 -3.83
C VAL A 61 -4.75 -14.83 -5.21
N THR A 62 -4.49 -13.55 -5.39
CA THR A 62 -4.04 -13.00 -6.68
C THR A 62 -2.67 -13.54 -7.09
N ALA A 63 -1.77 -13.72 -6.11
CA ALA A 63 -0.44 -14.30 -6.35
C ALA A 63 -0.52 -15.80 -6.70
N LEU A 64 -1.54 -16.48 -6.22
CA LEU A 64 -1.78 -17.90 -6.49
C LEU A 64 -2.45 -18.14 -7.85
N ASN A 65 -3.12 -17.15 -8.43
CA ASN A 65 -3.89 -17.25 -9.67
C ASN A 65 -3.13 -17.87 -10.86
N PRO A 66 -1.86 -17.50 -11.10
CA PRO A 66 -1.10 -18.09 -12.21
C PRO A 66 -0.87 -19.60 -12.07
N VAL A 67 -0.85 -20.11 -10.83
CA VAL A 67 -0.53 -21.51 -10.52
C VAL A 67 -1.81 -22.35 -10.41
N ILE A 68 -2.78 -21.93 -9.57
CA ILE A 68 -3.99 -22.74 -9.30
C ILE A 68 -5.16 -22.44 -10.24
N GLY A 69 -5.05 -21.40 -11.04
CA GLY A 69 -6.07 -20.95 -11.98
C GLY A 69 -7.23 -20.19 -11.35
N TYR A 70 -7.88 -19.35 -12.14
CA TYR A 70 -8.93 -18.42 -11.69
C TYR A 70 -10.11 -19.10 -10.98
N LYS A 71 -10.56 -20.27 -11.45
CA LYS A 71 -11.71 -20.98 -10.86
C LYS A 71 -11.44 -21.44 -9.43
N ASN A 72 -10.26 -22.01 -9.18
CA ASN A 72 -9.87 -22.45 -7.84
C ASN A 72 -9.61 -21.26 -6.92
N SER A 73 -8.94 -20.24 -7.40
CA SER A 73 -8.72 -18.99 -6.68
C SER A 73 -10.02 -18.35 -6.24
N THR A 74 -11.03 -18.31 -7.10
CA THR A 74 -12.35 -17.75 -6.76
C THR A 74 -13.08 -18.58 -5.71
N LYS A 75 -12.97 -19.92 -5.75
CA LYS A 75 -13.56 -20.80 -4.73
C LYS A 75 -12.93 -20.55 -3.37
N ILE A 76 -11.59 -20.55 -3.31
CA ILE A 76 -10.84 -20.32 -2.07
C ILE A 76 -11.13 -18.93 -1.50
N ALA A 77 -11.18 -17.90 -2.34
CA ALA A 77 -11.51 -16.54 -1.89
C ALA A 77 -12.91 -16.45 -1.26
N LYS A 78 -13.91 -17.07 -1.88
CA LYS A 78 -15.27 -17.11 -1.35
C LYS A 78 -15.35 -17.88 -0.04
N GLU A 79 -14.65 -19.00 0.06
CA GLU A 79 -14.58 -19.82 1.28
C GLU A 79 -13.85 -19.08 2.42
N ALA A 80 -12.74 -18.39 2.12
CA ALA A 80 -12.04 -17.54 3.06
C ALA A 80 -12.95 -16.43 3.61
N MET A 81 -13.73 -15.78 2.74
CA MET A 81 -14.69 -14.75 3.15
C MET A 81 -15.83 -15.31 4.02
N ALA A 82 -16.29 -16.52 3.73
CA ALA A 82 -17.40 -17.14 4.46
C ALA A 82 -16.96 -17.71 5.82
N THR A 83 -15.75 -18.28 5.88
CA THR A 83 -15.26 -18.98 7.07
C THR A 83 -14.35 -18.13 7.96
N GLY A 84 -13.80 -17.03 7.42
CA GLY A 84 -12.78 -16.23 8.11
C GLY A 84 -11.41 -16.90 8.22
N LYS A 85 -11.23 -18.07 7.57
CA LYS A 85 -9.94 -18.76 7.51
C LYS A 85 -8.98 -18.05 6.56
N SER A 86 -7.68 -18.20 6.80
CA SER A 86 -6.68 -17.66 5.88
C SER A 86 -6.67 -18.43 4.55
N VAL A 87 -6.37 -17.73 3.47
CA VAL A 87 -6.20 -18.35 2.14
C VAL A 87 -5.09 -19.40 2.18
N TYR A 88 -4.05 -19.16 2.95
CA TYR A 88 -2.92 -20.07 3.14
C TYR A 88 -3.39 -21.43 3.69
N ASP A 89 -4.17 -21.41 4.78
CA ASP A 89 -4.69 -22.62 5.41
C ASP A 89 -5.64 -23.38 4.49
N LEU A 90 -6.52 -22.69 3.78
CA LEU A 90 -7.47 -23.30 2.86
C LEU A 90 -6.78 -24.00 1.69
N VAL A 91 -5.71 -23.42 1.13
CA VAL A 91 -4.93 -24.04 0.05
C VAL A 91 -4.28 -25.34 0.52
N LEU A 92 -3.78 -25.37 1.77
CA LEU A 92 -3.21 -26.58 2.38
C LEU A 92 -4.29 -27.62 2.74
N GLU A 93 -5.42 -27.19 3.30
CA GLU A 93 -6.57 -28.09 3.60
C GLU A 93 -7.11 -28.77 2.35
N HIS A 94 -7.20 -28.05 1.24
CA HIS A 94 -7.63 -28.60 -0.05
C HIS A 94 -6.54 -29.42 -0.77
N GLY A 95 -5.31 -29.41 -0.25
CA GLY A 95 -4.20 -30.17 -0.82
C GLY A 95 -3.79 -29.73 -2.24
N ILE A 96 -4.09 -28.48 -2.61
CA ILE A 96 -3.82 -27.95 -3.95
C ILE A 96 -2.33 -27.71 -4.16
N LEU A 97 -1.65 -27.22 -3.13
CA LEU A 97 -0.22 -26.94 -3.11
C LEU A 97 0.41 -27.49 -1.83
N ASN A 98 1.69 -27.82 -1.89
CA ASN A 98 2.49 -28.13 -0.71
C ASN A 98 2.89 -26.84 0.03
N LYS A 99 3.28 -26.99 1.30
CA LYS A 99 3.75 -25.87 2.12
C LYS A 99 4.96 -25.16 1.48
N GLU A 100 5.94 -25.91 0.99
CA GLU A 100 7.16 -25.38 0.37
C GLU A 100 6.85 -24.60 -0.93
N GLU A 101 5.94 -25.12 -1.75
CA GLU A 101 5.47 -24.46 -2.97
C GLU A 101 4.74 -23.16 -2.64
N LEU A 102 3.89 -23.20 -1.62
CA LEU A 102 3.10 -22.05 -1.17
C LEU A 102 4.00 -20.95 -0.60
N ASP A 103 4.95 -21.31 0.25
CA ASP A 103 5.92 -20.38 0.83
C ASP A 103 6.80 -19.73 -0.26
N THR A 104 7.15 -20.48 -1.31
CA THR A 104 7.91 -19.96 -2.44
C THR A 104 7.10 -18.96 -3.26
N ILE A 105 5.82 -19.28 -3.55
CA ILE A 105 4.93 -18.38 -4.31
C ILE A 105 4.66 -17.10 -3.55
N LEU A 106 4.45 -17.20 -2.23
CA LEU A 106 4.11 -16.09 -1.35
C LEU A 106 5.33 -15.39 -0.76
N SER A 107 6.55 -15.77 -1.17
CA SER A 107 7.74 -15.05 -0.75
C SER A 107 7.68 -13.58 -1.22
N PRO A 108 8.16 -12.62 -0.42
CA PRO A 108 8.15 -11.21 -0.79
C PRO A 108 8.85 -10.93 -2.12
N GLU A 109 9.92 -11.65 -2.41
CA GLU A 109 10.69 -11.54 -3.65
C GLU A 109 9.88 -11.94 -4.87
N ASN A 110 9.16 -13.08 -4.78
CA ASN A 110 8.33 -13.55 -5.88
C ASN A 110 7.04 -12.71 -6.03
N MET A 111 6.53 -12.14 -4.96
CA MET A 111 5.38 -11.22 -5.04
C MET A 111 5.73 -9.88 -5.69
N LEU A 112 6.95 -9.37 -5.47
CA LEU A 112 7.44 -8.14 -6.09
C LEU A 112 7.92 -8.34 -7.52
N HIS A 113 8.55 -9.48 -7.80
CA HIS A 113 9.10 -9.84 -9.10
C HIS A 113 8.65 -11.25 -9.49
N PRO A 114 7.40 -11.41 -9.98
CA PRO A 114 6.83 -12.72 -10.27
C PRO A 114 7.66 -13.48 -11.30
N VAL A 115 8.26 -14.59 -10.88
CA VAL A 115 8.92 -15.54 -11.77
C VAL A 115 7.89 -16.59 -12.17
N LYS A 116 7.90 -17.02 -13.45
CA LYS A 116 7.08 -18.14 -13.88
C LYS A 116 7.59 -19.41 -13.19
N LEU A 117 6.87 -19.85 -12.17
CA LEU A 117 7.14 -21.09 -11.48
C LEU A 117 6.42 -22.22 -12.24
N ASP A 118 7.17 -23.26 -12.62
CA ASP A 118 6.64 -24.43 -13.32
C ASP A 118 6.01 -25.42 -12.31
N ILE A 119 5.10 -24.89 -11.49
CA ILE A 119 4.38 -25.64 -10.46
C ILE A 119 3.03 -26.08 -11.04
N GLN A 120 2.78 -27.39 -11.09
CA GLN A 120 1.49 -27.92 -11.53
C GLN A 120 0.60 -28.17 -10.30
N PRO A 121 -0.60 -27.57 -10.25
CA PRO A 121 -1.53 -27.81 -9.14
C PRO A 121 -1.97 -29.26 -9.14
N ARG A 122 -2.03 -29.86 -7.97
CA ARG A 122 -2.60 -31.20 -7.78
C ARG A 122 -4.12 -31.12 -7.99
N ARG A 123 -4.65 -32.04 -8.79
CA ARG A 123 -6.09 -32.15 -9.08
C ARG A 123 -6.85 -32.74 -7.90
#